data_7704a196f99077163d35cbbc3da4d0ac
#
_entry.id   7704a196f99077163d35cbbc3da4d0ac
#
_cell.length_a   1.000
_cell.length_b   1.000
_cell.length_c   1.000
_cell.angle_alpha   90.00
_cell.angle_beta   90.00
_cell.angle_gamma   90.00
#
_symmetry.space_group_name_H-M   'P 1'
#
loop_
_entity.id
_entity.type
_entity.pdbx_description
1 polymer ?
#
loop_
_entity_poly.entity_id
_entity_poly.type
_entity_poly.pdbx_seq_one_letter_code
_entity_poly.pdbx_strand_id
1 'polypeptide(L)'
;QFLSNYNIPSTGWVNYKYREHELICDADKKTLCDIEVIVKSKNLSKNNQINQSVSPCIVSFDIEVYSSQKNSFPKAENLEDCIFQISAVVQHPDKKIEKILFCLKPDHTEFDFKLEDAECRFYLDEGRMITGFRNFLLKLKPHLVIGYNIMGFDLEYILTRDNEKHGVNVTTNLKFQQHGFYKYKL
;
A
#
# COMPACT_ATOMS: atom_id res chain seq x y z
N GLN A 1 -19.02 12.70 12.64
CA GLN A 1 -20.50 12.78 12.75
C GLN A 1 -21.14 11.37 12.80
N PHE A 2 -20.88 10.44 11.84
CA PHE A 2 -21.44 9.08 11.84
C PHE A 2 -21.09 8.30 13.14
N LEU A 3 -19.81 8.20 13.48
CA LEU A 3 -19.35 7.48 14.67
C LEU A 3 -19.98 8.02 15.96
N SER A 4 -20.08 9.34 16.08
CA SER A 4 -20.69 10.00 17.22
C SER A 4 -22.19 9.73 17.32
N ASN A 5 -22.91 9.80 16.19
CA ASN A 5 -24.37 9.58 16.17
C ASN A 5 -24.78 8.16 16.57
N TYR A 6 -23.94 7.18 16.29
CA TYR A 6 -24.18 5.77 16.58
C TYR A 6 -23.37 5.22 17.76
N ASN A 7 -22.63 6.12 18.46
CA ASN A 7 -21.77 5.75 19.59
C ASN A 7 -20.80 4.60 19.26
N ILE A 8 -20.23 4.65 18.05
CA ILE A 8 -19.26 3.68 17.57
C ILE A 8 -17.86 4.29 17.76
N PRO A 9 -16.89 3.58 18.38
CA PRO A 9 -15.52 4.07 18.52
C PRO A 9 -14.83 4.14 17.15
N SER A 10 -13.83 5.01 17.02
CA SER A 10 -13.01 5.12 15.80
C SER A 10 -12.22 3.85 15.52
N THR A 11 -11.91 3.09 16.56
CA THR A 11 -11.27 1.77 16.50
C THR A 11 -11.94 0.84 17.51
N GLY A 12 -12.08 -0.44 17.19
CA GLY A 12 -12.66 -1.42 18.09
C GLY A 12 -13.60 -2.39 17.38
N TRP A 13 -14.15 -3.28 18.15
CA TRP A 13 -15.09 -4.28 17.66
C TRP A 13 -16.50 -3.72 17.54
N VAL A 14 -17.17 -4.07 16.46
CA VAL A 14 -18.59 -3.74 16.21
C VAL A 14 -19.38 -4.99 15.95
N ASN A 15 -20.63 -5.01 16.44
CA ASN A 15 -21.62 -6.02 16.07
C ASN A 15 -22.46 -5.50 14.91
N TYR A 16 -22.88 -6.38 14.03
CA TYR A 16 -23.93 -6.10 13.05
C TYR A 16 -24.95 -7.24 13.03
N LYS A 17 -26.19 -6.94 12.64
CA LYS A 17 -27.24 -7.96 12.57
C LYS A 17 -27.07 -8.80 11.33
N TYR A 18 -26.67 -10.05 11.51
CA TYR A 18 -26.33 -11.01 10.44
C TYR A 18 -27.43 -11.17 9.37
N ARG A 19 -28.70 -11.13 9.74
CA ARG A 19 -29.80 -11.30 8.79
C ARG A 19 -30.20 -10.05 8.01
N GLU A 20 -29.56 -8.93 8.27
CA GLU A 20 -29.87 -7.63 7.67
C GLU A 20 -28.64 -6.99 7.01
N HIS A 21 -27.76 -7.80 6.44
CA HIS A 21 -26.62 -7.36 5.65
C HIS A 21 -26.73 -7.89 4.22
N GLU A 22 -26.06 -7.21 3.32
CA GLU A 22 -25.84 -7.64 1.94
C GLU A 22 -24.36 -7.95 1.76
N LEU A 23 -24.04 -9.18 1.33
CA LEU A 23 -22.70 -9.58 1.00
C LEU A 23 -22.35 -9.09 -0.41
N ILE A 24 -21.25 -8.35 -0.53
CA ILE A 24 -20.79 -7.85 -1.83
C ILE A 24 -20.00 -8.95 -2.55
N CYS A 25 -20.40 -9.24 -3.78
CA CYS A 25 -19.68 -10.21 -4.61
C CYS A 25 -18.28 -9.68 -4.99
N ASP A 26 -17.34 -10.57 -5.32
CA ASP A 26 -15.94 -10.21 -5.57
C ASP A 26 -15.76 -9.19 -6.69
N ALA A 27 -16.61 -9.23 -7.72
CA ALA A 27 -16.57 -8.31 -8.84
C ALA A 27 -16.95 -6.87 -8.47
N ASP A 28 -17.82 -6.71 -7.46
CA ASP A 28 -18.36 -5.41 -7.03
C ASP A 28 -17.66 -4.82 -5.81
N LYS A 29 -16.72 -5.57 -5.21
CA LYS A 29 -15.94 -5.11 -4.07
C LYS A 29 -15.15 -3.83 -4.39
N LYS A 30 -15.22 -2.88 -3.48
CA LYS A 30 -14.46 -1.62 -3.53
C LYS A 30 -13.15 -1.68 -2.76
N THR A 31 -12.96 -2.71 -1.94
CA THR A 31 -11.77 -2.90 -1.10
C THR A 31 -11.03 -4.18 -1.49
N LEU A 32 -9.83 -4.37 -0.93
CA LEU A 32 -9.06 -5.60 -1.03
C LEU A 32 -9.39 -6.60 0.09
N CYS A 33 -10.37 -6.28 0.95
CA CYS A 33 -10.81 -7.15 2.03
C CYS A 33 -11.41 -8.45 1.48
N ASP A 34 -11.23 -9.54 2.21
CA ASP A 34 -11.80 -10.84 1.82
C ASP A 34 -13.33 -10.83 1.91
N ILE A 35 -13.87 -10.06 2.85
CA ILE A 35 -15.32 -9.90 3.05
C ILE A 35 -15.67 -8.41 3.03
N GLU A 36 -16.64 -8.05 2.20
CA GLU A 36 -17.22 -6.71 2.16
C GLU A 36 -18.74 -6.83 2.27
N VAL A 37 -19.34 -6.05 3.17
CA VAL A 37 -20.78 -6.10 3.44
C VAL A 37 -21.38 -4.70 3.48
N ILE A 38 -22.63 -4.59 3.03
CA ILE A 38 -23.46 -3.39 3.22
C ILE A 38 -24.38 -3.63 4.40
N VAL A 39 -24.31 -2.75 5.38
CA VAL A 39 -25.14 -2.81 6.60
C VAL A 39 -25.79 -1.46 6.86
N LYS A 40 -27.09 -1.48 7.19
CA LYS A 40 -27.76 -0.26 7.66
C LYS A 40 -27.14 0.21 8.97
N SER A 41 -26.86 1.51 9.09
CA SER A 41 -26.18 2.10 10.26
C SER A 41 -26.88 1.78 11.60
N LYS A 42 -28.21 1.73 11.63
CA LYS A 42 -29.01 1.35 12.82
C LYS A 42 -28.77 -0.10 13.29
N ASN A 43 -28.18 -0.95 12.46
CA ASN A 43 -27.87 -2.34 12.75
C ASN A 43 -26.42 -2.53 13.24
N LEU A 44 -25.67 -1.44 13.37
CA LEU A 44 -24.32 -1.43 13.93
C LEU A 44 -24.36 -1.04 15.41
N SER A 45 -23.60 -1.72 16.24
CA SER A 45 -23.40 -1.37 17.63
C SER A 45 -22.00 -1.68 18.11
N LYS A 46 -21.51 -0.95 19.09
CA LYS A 46 -20.21 -1.22 19.73
C LYS A 46 -20.26 -2.60 20.40
N ASN A 47 -19.21 -3.38 20.22
CA ASN A 47 -19.01 -4.62 20.99
C ASN A 47 -18.13 -4.31 22.21
N ASN A 48 -18.69 -4.47 23.40
CA ASN A 48 -17.96 -4.26 24.67
C ASN A 48 -17.43 -5.57 25.29
N GLN A 49 -17.72 -6.72 24.66
CA GLN A 49 -17.36 -8.04 25.22
C GLN A 49 -16.02 -8.53 24.68
N ILE A 50 -15.59 -8.05 23.50
CA ILE A 50 -14.34 -8.46 22.88
C ILE A 50 -13.26 -7.44 23.24
N ASN A 51 -12.26 -7.89 24.02
CA ASN A 51 -11.10 -7.12 24.43
C ASN A 51 -9.82 -7.49 23.65
N GLN A 52 -9.93 -8.29 22.61
CA GLN A 52 -8.80 -8.67 21.78
C GLN A 52 -8.43 -7.53 20.84
N SER A 53 -7.15 -7.20 20.74
CA SER A 53 -6.64 -6.37 19.66
C SER A 53 -6.21 -7.24 18.49
N VAL A 54 -6.58 -6.85 17.29
CA VAL A 54 -6.08 -7.49 16.06
C VAL A 54 -4.75 -6.85 15.72
N SER A 55 -3.71 -7.65 15.54
CA SER A 55 -2.44 -7.18 14.99
C SER A 55 -2.59 -7.01 13.48
N PRO A 56 -2.49 -5.78 12.94
CA PRO A 56 -2.59 -5.56 11.51
C PRO A 56 -1.32 -6.06 10.78
N CYS A 57 -1.48 -6.44 9.52
CA CYS A 57 -0.36 -6.51 8.59
C CYS A 57 0.00 -5.08 8.17
N ILE A 58 1.23 -4.65 8.42
CA ILE A 58 1.71 -3.30 8.13
C ILE A 58 2.87 -3.40 7.14
N VAL A 59 2.84 -2.57 6.11
CA VAL A 59 3.98 -2.35 5.22
C VAL A 59 4.47 -0.93 5.43
N SER A 60 5.75 -0.80 5.77
CA SER A 60 6.48 0.46 5.66
C SER A 60 7.35 0.42 4.43
N PHE A 61 7.34 1.46 3.60
CA PHE A 61 8.20 1.51 2.43
C PHE A 61 8.79 2.90 2.21
N ASP A 62 9.87 2.93 1.43
CA ASP A 62 10.60 4.11 1.04
C ASP A 62 11.20 3.89 -0.36
N ILE A 63 11.42 4.96 -1.14
CA ILE A 63 12.01 4.88 -2.47
C ILE A 63 13.34 5.62 -2.54
N GLU A 64 14.26 5.10 -3.36
CA GLU A 64 15.48 5.79 -3.73
C GLU A 64 15.43 6.17 -5.21
N VAL A 65 15.67 7.45 -5.49
CA VAL A 65 15.50 8.03 -6.82
C VAL A 65 16.82 8.68 -7.27
N TYR A 66 17.18 8.40 -8.50
CA TYR A 66 18.29 9.10 -9.16
C TYR A 66 17.82 10.47 -9.65
N SER A 67 18.64 11.49 -9.45
CA SER A 67 18.43 12.81 -10.07
C SER A 67 19.46 13.03 -11.19
N SER A 68 18.98 13.22 -12.40
CA SER A 68 19.80 13.51 -13.58
C SER A 68 20.46 14.88 -13.52
N GLN A 69 19.90 15.79 -12.72
CA GLN A 69 20.43 17.15 -12.55
C GLN A 69 21.17 17.27 -11.22
N LYS A 70 22.47 17.60 -11.30
CA LYS A 70 23.31 17.80 -10.12
C LYS A 70 22.71 18.88 -9.19
N ASN A 71 22.61 18.56 -7.89
CA ASN A 71 22.07 19.43 -6.84
C ASN A 71 20.58 19.82 -7.03
N SER A 72 19.83 19.07 -7.82
CA SER A 72 18.39 19.24 -8.00
C SER A 72 17.63 18.08 -7.37
N PHE A 73 16.45 18.37 -6.85
CA PHE A 73 15.54 17.34 -6.38
C PHE A 73 14.96 16.59 -7.60
N PRO A 74 14.86 15.24 -7.56
CA PRO A 74 14.35 14.47 -8.69
C PRO A 74 12.89 14.79 -8.97
N LYS A 75 12.49 14.72 -10.24
CA LYS A 75 11.12 14.97 -10.71
C LYS A 75 10.57 13.75 -11.38
N ALA A 76 9.39 13.30 -10.95
CA ALA A 76 8.77 12.08 -11.47
C ALA A 76 8.45 12.16 -12.98
N GLU A 77 8.19 13.37 -13.49
CA GLU A 77 7.91 13.63 -14.91
C GLU A 77 9.18 13.56 -15.78
N ASN A 78 10.36 13.73 -15.18
CA ASN A 78 11.62 13.64 -15.91
C ASN A 78 11.96 12.17 -16.19
N LEU A 79 12.18 11.84 -17.48
CA LEU A 79 12.48 10.47 -17.92
C LEU A 79 13.77 9.92 -17.33
N GLU A 80 14.74 10.76 -17.05
CA GLU A 80 16.04 10.36 -16.53
C GLU A 80 16.09 10.19 -15.00
N ASP A 81 15.10 10.76 -14.30
CA ASP A 81 15.03 10.68 -12.85
C ASP A 81 14.27 9.40 -12.44
N CYS A 82 14.95 8.25 -12.48
CA CYS A 82 14.33 6.95 -12.25
C CYS A 82 14.39 6.50 -10.78
N ILE A 83 13.38 5.77 -10.35
CA ILE A 83 13.42 5.00 -9.11
C ILE A 83 14.35 3.82 -9.35
N PHE A 84 15.42 3.69 -8.57
CA PHE A 84 16.34 2.56 -8.69
C PHE A 84 16.22 1.54 -7.55
N GLN A 85 15.55 1.91 -6.46
CA GLN A 85 15.29 1.02 -5.33
C GLN A 85 13.97 1.37 -4.64
N ILE A 86 13.26 0.33 -4.20
CA ILE A 86 12.13 0.43 -3.27
C ILE A 86 12.45 -0.52 -2.11
N SER A 87 12.53 0.01 -0.90
CA SER A 87 12.68 -0.77 0.32
C SER A 87 11.33 -0.98 1.00
N ALA A 88 11.06 -2.18 1.46
CA ALA A 88 9.83 -2.50 2.17
C ALA A 88 10.10 -3.34 3.41
N VAL A 89 9.47 -2.97 4.51
CA VAL A 89 9.47 -3.74 5.76
C VAL A 89 8.03 -4.13 6.07
N VAL A 90 7.78 -5.42 6.21
CA VAL A 90 6.47 -5.98 6.54
C VAL A 90 6.46 -6.43 7.99
N GLN A 91 5.49 -5.95 8.75
CA GLN A 91 5.11 -6.56 10.02
C GLN A 91 3.87 -7.41 9.79
N HIS A 92 4.02 -8.73 9.91
CA HIS A 92 2.91 -9.67 9.83
C HIS A 92 2.04 -9.68 11.11
N PRO A 93 0.79 -10.18 11.05
CA PRO A 93 -0.09 -10.28 12.22
C PRO A 93 0.51 -11.08 13.40
N ASP A 94 1.36 -12.06 13.11
CA ASP A 94 2.12 -12.85 14.09
C ASP A 94 3.36 -12.13 14.63
N LYS A 95 3.54 -10.84 14.27
CA LYS A 95 4.69 -9.97 14.61
C LYS A 95 6.01 -10.37 13.94
N LYS A 96 6.02 -11.32 13.03
CA LYS A 96 7.18 -11.59 12.18
C LYS A 96 7.49 -10.37 11.31
N ILE A 97 8.76 -10.03 11.22
CA ILE A 97 9.26 -8.96 10.35
C ILE A 97 9.90 -9.59 9.11
N GLU A 98 9.53 -9.06 7.95
CA GLU A 98 10.11 -9.39 6.66
C GLU A 98 10.63 -8.11 6.02
N LYS A 99 11.86 -8.16 5.49
CA LYS A 99 12.49 -7.03 4.79
C LYS A 99 12.72 -7.40 3.35
N ILE A 100 12.34 -6.52 2.44
CA ILE A 100 12.42 -6.78 1.00
C ILE A 100 12.98 -5.54 0.31
N LEU A 101 13.93 -5.76 -0.60
CA LEU A 101 14.45 -4.74 -1.49
C LEU A 101 14.06 -5.09 -2.93
N PHE A 102 13.43 -4.14 -3.60
CA PHE A 102 13.17 -4.17 -5.04
C PHE A 102 14.21 -3.23 -5.65
N CYS A 103 15.10 -3.74 -6.49
CA CYS A 103 16.21 -2.98 -7.03
C CYS A 103 16.31 -3.14 -8.54
N LEU A 104 16.78 -2.09 -9.21
CA LEU A 104 17.25 -2.24 -10.59
C LEU A 104 18.53 -3.05 -10.61
N LYS A 105 18.63 -3.98 -11.57
CA LYS A 105 19.86 -4.71 -11.80
C LYS A 105 20.89 -3.78 -12.43
N PRO A 106 22.11 -3.65 -11.86
CA PRO A 106 23.17 -2.90 -12.50
C PRO A 106 23.51 -3.51 -13.87
N ASP A 107 23.74 -2.63 -14.86
CA ASP A 107 24.23 -3.06 -16.17
C ASP A 107 25.63 -3.68 -16.06
N HIS A 108 25.85 -4.77 -16.80
CA HIS A 108 27.18 -5.36 -17.07
C HIS A 108 27.93 -6.06 -15.92
N THR A 109 27.30 -6.36 -14.79
CA THR A 109 27.98 -7.10 -13.72
C THR A 109 27.33 -8.45 -13.44
N GLU A 110 28.15 -9.51 -13.24
CA GLU A 110 27.74 -10.67 -12.47
C GLU A 110 27.49 -10.20 -11.05
N PHE A 111 26.24 -9.94 -10.74
CA PHE A 111 25.84 -9.34 -9.49
C PHE A 111 25.26 -10.42 -8.58
N ASP A 112 26.09 -10.93 -7.67
CA ASP A 112 25.66 -11.82 -6.60
C ASP A 112 25.63 -11.03 -5.28
N PHE A 113 24.54 -10.26 -5.09
CA PHE A 113 24.35 -9.50 -3.87
C PHE A 113 23.25 -10.15 -3.03
N LYS A 114 23.59 -10.54 -1.82
CA LYS A 114 22.66 -11.05 -0.81
C LYS A 114 22.81 -10.25 0.47
N LEU A 115 21.68 -9.89 1.04
CA LEU A 115 21.61 -9.41 2.41
C LEU A 115 21.24 -10.58 3.33
N GLU A 116 21.87 -10.66 4.49
CA GLU A 116 21.60 -11.75 5.44
C GLU A 116 20.18 -11.72 5.99
N ASP A 117 19.59 -10.52 6.12
CA ASP A 117 18.31 -10.29 6.79
C ASP A 117 17.24 -9.64 5.89
N ALA A 118 17.46 -9.60 4.56
CA ALA A 118 16.49 -9.06 3.60
C ALA A 118 16.48 -9.86 2.29
N GLU A 119 15.28 -10.03 1.72
CA GLU A 119 15.10 -10.57 0.37
C GLU A 119 15.40 -9.47 -0.66
N CYS A 120 16.28 -9.76 -1.62
CA CYS A 120 16.57 -8.85 -2.72
C CYS A 120 15.91 -9.34 -4.01
N ARG A 121 15.13 -8.50 -4.66
CA ARG A 121 14.45 -8.75 -5.94
C ARG A 121 14.98 -7.80 -7.00
N PHE A 122 15.65 -8.34 -8.01
CA PHE A 122 16.28 -7.56 -9.06
C PHE A 122 15.44 -7.51 -10.33
N TYR A 123 15.37 -6.33 -10.95
CA TYR A 123 14.58 -6.04 -12.12
C TYR A 123 15.43 -5.40 -13.21
N LEU A 124 15.10 -5.67 -14.47
CA LEU A 124 15.83 -5.16 -15.62
C LEU A 124 15.51 -3.67 -15.90
N ASP A 125 14.32 -3.22 -15.49
CA ASP A 125 13.86 -1.85 -15.70
C ASP A 125 12.91 -1.39 -14.59
N GLU A 126 12.73 -0.08 -14.51
CA GLU A 126 11.89 0.57 -13.49
C GLU A 126 10.42 0.12 -13.55
N GLY A 127 9.84 -0.03 -14.74
CA GLY A 127 8.45 -0.43 -14.89
C GLY A 127 8.18 -1.83 -14.36
N ARG A 128 9.10 -2.77 -14.60
CA ARG A 128 9.04 -4.12 -14.03
C ARG A 128 9.20 -4.10 -12.52
N MET A 129 10.07 -3.24 -11.98
CA MET A 129 10.27 -3.09 -10.55
C MET A 129 9.01 -2.53 -9.87
N ILE A 130 8.42 -1.47 -10.40
CA ILE A 130 7.15 -0.89 -9.89
C ILE A 130 6.02 -1.93 -9.98
N THR A 131 5.94 -2.66 -11.11
CA THR A 131 4.96 -3.76 -11.26
C THR A 131 5.19 -4.87 -10.23
N GLY A 132 6.43 -5.23 -9.96
CA GLY A 132 6.81 -6.20 -8.93
C GLY A 132 6.38 -5.77 -7.54
N PHE A 133 6.63 -4.52 -7.18
CA PHE A 133 6.20 -3.93 -5.92
C PHE A 133 4.67 -3.89 -5.79
N ARG A 134 3.97 -3.46 -6.84
CA ARG A 134 2.50 -3.51 -6.88
C ARG A 134 1.96 -4.92 -6.65
N ASN A 135 2.48 -5.91 -7.38
CA ASN A 135 2.04 -7.29 -7.26
C ASN A 135 2.31 -7.86 -5.86
N PHE A 136 3.42 -7.44 -5.24
CA PHE A 136 3.71 -7.74 -3.85
C PHE A 136 2.63 -7.21 -2.90
N LEU A 137 2.25 -5.93 -3.03
CA LEU A 137 1.19 -5.34 -2.21
C LEU A 137 -0.17 -6.02 -2.44
N LEU A 138 -0.51 -6.33 -3.70
CA LEU A 138 -1.75 -7.04 -4.05
C LEU A 138 -1.82 -8.45 -3.43
N LYS A 139 -0.70 -9.17 -3.42
CA LYS A 139 -0.62 -10.51 -2.82
C LYS A 139 -0.65 -10.45 -1.30
N LEU A 140 0.05 -9.49 -0.70
CA LEU A 140 0.17 -9.34 0.74
C LEU A 140 -1.13 -8.82 1.38
N LYS A 141 -1.87 -7.95 0.66
CA LYS A 141 -3.09 -7.27 1.15
C LYS A 141 -2.88 -6.62 2.53
N PRO A 142 -1.92 -5.69 2.68
CA PRO A 142 -1.64 -5.09 3.97
C PRO A 142 -2.86 -4.29 4.48
N HIS A 143 -3.05 -4.28 5.80
CA HIS A 143 -4.08 -3.46 6.44
C HIS A 143 -3.69 -1.98 6.51
N LEU A 144 -2.39 -1.72 6.65
CA LEU A 144 -1.81 -0.38 6.70
C LEU A 144 -0.57 -0.32 5.80
N VAL A 145 -0.46 0.78 5.06
CA VAL A 145 0.75 1.16 4.32
C VAL A 145 1.22 2.47 4.92
N ILE A 146 2.45 2.51 5.40
CA ILE A 146 3.05 3.65 6.10
C ILE A 146 4.42 3.98 5.53
N GLY A 147 4.94 5.16 5.85
CA GLY A 147 6.30 5.61 5.53
C GLY A 147 6.48 7.06 5.94
N TYR A 148 7.70 7.54 5.88
CA TYR A 148 7.98 8.94 6.14
C TYR A 148 7.60 9.78 4.92
N ASN A 149 6.67 10.71 5.08
CA ASN A 149 6.19 11.60 4.01
C ASN A 149 5.76 10.90 2.70
N ILE A 150 5.37 9.64 2.75
CA ILE A 150 5.04 8.83 1.55
C ILE A 150 3.92 9.45 0.69
N MET A 151 3.00 10.20 1.32
CA MET A 151 1.92 10.90 0.62
C MET A 151 2.39 12.17 -0.12
N GLY A 152 3.49 12.77 0.34
CA GLY A 152 4.04 13.96 -0.26
C GLY A 152 5.14 13.69 -1.29
N PHE A 153 5.68 12.48 -1.31
CA PHE A 153 6.77 12.13 -2.23
C PHE A 153 6.65 10.72 -2.80
N ASP A 154 6.91 9.68 -2.02
CA ASP A 154 7.15 8.31 -2.53
C ASP A 154 5.97 7.76 -3.34
N LEU A 155 4.76 7.85 -2.77
CA LEU A 155 3.57 7.31 -3.42
C LEU A 155 3.20 8.14 -4.66
N GLU A 156 3.28 9.47 -4.57
CA GLU A 156 3.02 10.35 -5.71
C GLU A 156 4.04 10.11 -6.82
N TYR A 157 5.32 9.89 -6.46
CA TYR A 157 6.38 9.59 -7.41
C TYR A 157 6.12 8.27 -8.14
N ILE A 158 5.87 7.18 -7.39
CA ILE A 158 5.54 5.87 -7.98
C ILE A 158 4.33 5.97 -8.91
N LEU A 159 3.26 6.65 -8.50
CA LEU A 159 2.04 6.77 -9.29
C LEU A 159 2.25 7.57 -10.58
N THR A 160 3.01 8.66 -10.52
CA THR A 160 3.36 9.46 -11.70
C THR A 160 4.20 8.65 -12.68
N ARG A 161 5.24 7.95 -12.19
CA ARG A 161 6.10 7.08 -13.00
C ARG A 161 5.32 5.96 -13.68
N ASP A 162 4.41 5.33 -12.97
CA ASP A 162 3.62 4.23 -13.48
C ASP A 162 2.61 4.66 -14.54
N ASN A 163 1.88 5.75 -14.30
CA ASN A 163 0.87 6.24 -15.23
C ASN A 163 1.46 6.85 -16.50
N GLU A 164 2.49 7.68 -16.38
CA GLU A 164 3.01 8.44 -17.50
C GLU A 164 4.00 7.65 -18.37
N LYS A 165 4.71 6.70 -17.78
CA LYS A 165 5.77 5.97 -18.49
C LYS A 165 5.45 4.54 -18.85
N HIS A 166 4.71 3.85 -18.00
CA HIS A 166 4.55 2.40 -18.13
C HIS A 166 3.14 1.97 -18.48
N GLY A 167 2.17 2.91 -18.51
CA GLY A 167 0.79 2.66 -18.91
C GLY A 167 0.04 1.67 -18.03
N VAL A 168 0.63 1.30 -16.89
CA VAL A 168 0.06 0.35 -15.95
C VAL A 168 -0.62 1.13 -14.85
N ASN A 169 -1.93 1.17 -14.84
CA ASN A 169 -2.70 1.92 -13.84
C ASN A 169 -2.66 1.22 -12.47
N VAL A 170 -1.57 1.44 -11.71
CA VAL A 170 -1.36 0.87 -10.35
C VAL A 170 -2.54 1.22 -9.43
N THR A 171 -3.05 2.44 -9.55
CA THR A 171 -4.13 2.92 -8.68
C THR A 171 -5.41 2.14 -8.83
N THR A 172 -5.78 1.76 -10.07
CA THR A 172 -7.00 1.02 -10.34
C THR A 172 -6.96 -0.38 -9.74
N ASN A 173 -5.81 -1.04 -9.81
CA ASN A 173 -5.64 -2.40 -9.32
C ASN A 173 -5.52 -2.48 -7.79
N LEU A 174 -4.88 -1.49 -7.15
CA LEU A 174 -4.74 -1.43 -5.69
C LEU A 174 -5.99 -0.85 -5.01
N LYS A 175 -6.96 -0.33 -5.79
CA LYS A 175 -8.18 0.32 -5.28
C LYS A 175 -7.92 1.45 -4.28
N PHE A 176 -6.71 1.99 -4.21
CA PHE A 176 -6.35 3.09 -3.31
C PHE A 176 -7.13 4.39 -3.61
N GLN A 177 -7.47 4.65 -4.87
CA GLN A 177 -8.22 5.83 -5.27
C GLN A 177 -9.65 5.87 -4.70
N GLN A 178 -10.25 4.73 -4.40
CA GLN A 178 -11.63 4.67 -3.95
C GLN A 178 -11.78 4.95 -2.45
N HIS A 179 -10.69 4.91 -1.67
CA HIS A 179 -10.70 5.05 -0.22
C HIS A 179 -9.99 6.29 0.31
N GLY A 180 -9.87 7.33 -0.52
CA GLY A 180 -9.60 8.66 -0.02
C GLY A 180 -8.15 8.97 0.27
N PHE A 181 -7.27 8.78 -0.71
CA PHE A 181 -6.13 9.67 -0.83
C PHE A 181 -6.64 11.07 -1.15
N TYR A 182 -7.36 11.67 -0.21
CA TYR A 182 -7.70 13.08 -0.32
C TYR A 182 -6.43 13.87 -0.01
N LYS A 183 -5.89 14.53 -1.03
CA LYS A 183 -4.91 15.57 -0.86
C LYS A 183 -5.60 16.70 -0.09
N TYR A 184 -5.52 16.70 1.24
CA TYR A 184 -5.87 17.88 2.02
C TYR A 184 -4.82 18.93 1.69
N LYS A 185 -5.17 19.92 0.86
CA LYS A 185 -4.49 21.21 0.88
C LYS A 185 -4.86 21.84 2.22
N LEU A 186 -3.92 21.85 3.16
CA LEU A 186 -3.92 22.75 4.29
C LEU A 186 -3.82 24.19 3.80
#